data_e77fa0dd39e377453820654d827a76ea
#
_entry.id   e77fa0dd39e377453820654d827a76ea
#
_cell.length_a   1.000
_cell.length_b   1.000
_cell.length_c   1.000
_cell.angle_alpha   90.00
_cell.angle_beta   90.00
_cell.angle_gamma   90.00
#
_symmetry.space_group_name_H-M   'P 1'
#
loop_
_entity.id
_entity.type
_entity.pdbx_description
1 polymer ?
#
loop_
_entity_poly.entity_id
_entity_poly.type
_entity_poly.pdbx_seq_one_letter_code
_entity_poly.pdbx_strand_id
1 'polypeptide(L)'
;MEPIKNKDVYKWLTDRGLSDFVINQSKLSWNGNEIVIPVFDENKKLLFNKYRRNPNSFDGPKYRYETGSTASLFNVHTLKDIANEPVFICEGELDCLLLNSLSQISVTSTGGSGTFRPEWRDYFIGKTVYIVYDKDEAGYKGAMKVQSIIPQAKIILLPREMKGNDLTDYFQDHILADFFKLDAQTYPIPREPSGVPKEKKELKTVVDSFRSSCDELMEIKKDFFSKRLSTIHLDIMLHYCKTRYETYNNVYKSLNNKKYKGFSDNRSDVIAAKEVPITNFINFNYNGFAQCIWHNENIGSMKYNKPESKYPNTVKCYGCGMMGDTIDVVMKLYDYDFTKAVNFILNKK
;
A
#
# COMPACT_ATOMS: atom_id res chain seq x y z
N MET A 1 28.70 -6.77 -13.76
CA MET A 1 28.78 -7.33 -12.39
C MET A 1 29.25 -8.77 -12.52
N GLU A 2 30.06 -9.25 -11.56
CA GLU A 2 30.45 -10.65 -11.55
C GLU A 2 29.28 -11.56 -11.15
N PRO A 3 29.19 -12.79 -11.70
CA PRO A 3 28.14 -13.74 -11.31
C PRO A 3 28.24 -14.08 -9.83
N ILE A 4 27.13 -14.52 -9.24
CA ILE A 4 27.07 -14.90 -7.81
C ILE A 4 27.96 -16.13 -7.59
N LYS A 5 29.15 -15.93 -6.99
CA LYS A 5 30.12 -17.01 -6.68
C LYS A 5 29.78 -17.76 -5.36
N ASN A 6 28.95 -17.16 -4.49
CA ASN A 6 28.53 -17.78 -3.25
C ASN A 6 27.52 -18.91 -3.55
N LYS A 7 27.92 -20.16 -3.35
CA LYS A 7 27.13 -21.34 -3.69
C LYS A 7 25.83 -21.43 -2.89
N ASP A 8 25.83 -21.02 -1.62
CA ASP A 8 24.65 -21.10 -0.76
C ASP A 8 23.59 -20.06 -1.20
N VAL A 9 24.03 -18.85 -1.51
CA VAL A 9 23.16 -17.79 -2.03
C VAL A 9 22.61 -18.15 -3.40
N TYR A 10 23.45 -18.71 -4.27
CA TYR A 10 23.03 -19.16 -5.60
C TYR A 10 21.99 -20.27 -5.49
N LYS A 11 22.28 -21.30 -4.67
CA LYS A 11 21.35 -22.38 -4.38
C LYS A 11 20.03 -21.86 -3.82
N TRP A 12 20.08 -20.91 -2.90
CA TRP A 12 18.87 -20.32 -2.33
C TRP A 12 18.00 -19.63 -3.37
N LEU A 13 18.60 -18.93 -4.36
CA LEU A 13 17.86 -18.31 -5.47
C LEU A 13 17.25 -19.37 -6.39
N THR A 14 17.99 -20.42 -6.72
CA THR A 14 17.49 -21.50 -7.58
C THR A 14 16.42 -22.35 -6.89
N ASP A 15 16.55 -22.60 -5.59
CA ASP A 15 15.51 -23.28 -4.78
C ASP A 15 14.20 -22.46 -4.72
N ARG A 16 14.26 -21.14 -4.92
CA ARG A 16 13.09 -20.28 -5.10
C ARG A 16 12.51 -20.30 -6.53
N GLY A 17 13.05 -21.11 -7.41
CA GLY A 17 12.60 -21.26 -8.79
C GLY A 17 13.20 -20.25 -9.77
N LEU A 18 14.21 -19.46 -9.39
CA LEU A 18 14.86 -18.55 -10.32
C LEU A 18 15.79 -19.36 -11.25
N SER A 19 15.63 -19.18 -12.56
CA SER A 19 16.51 -19.80 -13.54
C SER A 19 17.85 -19.08 -13.64
N ASP A 20 18.90 -19.81 -14.03
CA ASP A 20 20.24 -19.27 -14.27
C ASP A 20 20.22 -18.09 -15.27
N PHE A 21 19.38 -18.22 -16.30
CA PHE A 21 19.19 -17.19 -17.31
C PHE A 21 18.66 -15.89 -16.67
N VAL A 22 17.63 -15.96 -15.84
CA VAL A 22 17.02 -14.78 -15.19
C VAL A 22 17.96 -14.18 -14.15
N ILE A 23 18.65 -15.00 -13.34
CA ILE A 23 19.65 -14.53 -12.38
C ILE A 23 20.72 -13.67 -13.08
N ASN A 24 21.25 -14.16 -14.20
CA ASN A 24 22.28 -13.48 -14.96
C ASN A 24 21.74 -12.24 -15.70
N GLN A 25 20.60 -12.37 -16.36
CA GLN A 25 20.00 -11.28 -17.14
C GLN A 25 19.59 -10.10 -16.25
N SER A 26 19.05 -10.38 -15.06
CA SER A 26 18.68 -9.36 -14.08
C SER A 26 19.90 -8.78 -13.36
N LYS A 27 21.11 -9.27 -13.67
CA LYS A 27 22.36 -8.84 -13.04
C LYS A 27 22.37 -8.95 -11.52
N LEU A 28 21.65 -9.96 -10.98
CA LEU A 28 21.75 -10.23 -9.56
C LEU A 28 23.21 -10.52 -9.20
N SER A 29 23.65 -9.98 -8.08
CA SER A 29 25.02 -10.18 -7.63
C SER A 29 25.09 -10.33 -6.11
N TRP A 30 26.27 -10.69 -5.62
CA TRP A 30 26.57 -10.86 -4.20
C TRP A 30 27.74 -9.94 -3.81
N ASN A 31 27.53 -9.06 -2.83
CA ASN A 31 28.57 -8.12 -2.39
C ASN A 31 29.42 -8.63 -1.22
N GLY A 32 29.26 -9.91 -0.83
CA GLY A 32 29.93 -10.51 0.32
C GLY A 32 29.00 -10.63 1.54
N ASN A 33 27.93 -9.85 1.61
CA ASN A 33 26.99 -9.82 2.74
C ASN A 33 25.50 -9.83 2.33
N GLU A 34 25.18 -9.28 1.16
CA GLU A 34 23.80 -9.10 0.68
C GLU A 34 23.66 -9.46 -0.79
N ILE A 35 22.48 -9.91 -1.18
CA ILE A 35 22.09 -10.03 -2.57
C ILE A 35 21.81 -8.63 -3.10
N VAL A 36 22.48 -8.24 -4.17
CA VAL A 36 22.29 -6.96 -4.85
C VAL A 36 21.29 -7.15 -5.97
N ILE A 37 20.23 -6.38 -5.95
CA ILE A 37 19.14 -6.37 -6.93
C ILE A 37 19.16 -5.02 -7.63
N PRO A 38 19.73 -4.89 -8.84
CA PRO A 38 19.77 -3.64 -9.56
C PRO A 38 18.39 -3.28 -10.11
N VAL A 39 18.03 -2.02 -9.98
CA VAL A 39 16.77 -1.46 -10.48
C VAL A 39 17.07 -0.56 -11.66
N PHE A 40 16.43 -0.82 -12.79
CA PHE A 40 16.66 -0.11 -14.05
C PHE A 40 15.40 0.69 -14.45
N ASP A 41 15.62 1.78 -15.17
CA ASP A 41 14.55 2.51 -15.84
C ASP A 41 14.07 1.79 -17.13
N GLU A 42 13.11 2.39 -17.82
CA GLU A 42 12.56 1.85 -19.07
C GLU A 42 13.56 1.80 -20.23
N ASN A 43 14.71 2.46 -20.11
CA ASN A 43 15.81 2.46 -21.09
C ASN A 43 16.97 1.54 -20.67
N LYS A 44 16.77 0.71 -19.64
CA LYS A 44 17.80 -0.17 -19.06
C LYS A 44 18.99 0.57 -18.43
N LYS A 45 18.82 1.84 -18.06
CA LYS A 45 19.79 2.59 -17.29
C LYS A 45 19.60 2.27 -15.81
N LEU A 46 20.70 1.97 -15.10
CA LEU A 46 20.66 1.72 -13.67
C LEU A 46 20.20 2.97 -12.91
N LEU A 47 19.16 2.81 -12.08
CA LEU A 47 18.66 3.84 -11.19
C LEU A 47 19.33 3.74 -9.81
N PHE A 48 19.28 2.57 -9.20
CA PHE A 48 19.88 2.27 -7.90
C PHE A 48 19.95 0.76 -7.68
N ASN A 49 20.63 0.34 -6.60
CA ASN A 49 20.61 -1.03 -6.14
C ASN A 49 19.72 -1.16 -4.90
N LYS A 50 18.89 -2.20 -4.87
CA LYS A 50 18.21 -2.70 -3.68
C LYS A 50 19.01 -3.87 -3.13
N TYR A 51 19.10 -3.96 -1.82
CA TYR A 51 19.89 -4.99 -1.16
C TYR A 51 18.99 -5.88 -0.34
N ARG A 52 19.12 -7.18 -0.52
CA ARG A 52 18.44 -8.17 0.29
C ARG A 52 19.44 -8.84 1.21
N ARG A 53 19.17 -8.82 2.50
CA ARG A 53 19.97 -9.50 3.52
C ARG A 53 20.22 -10.95 3.15
N ASN A 54 21.41 -11.46 3.50
CA ASN A 54 21.74 -12.87 3.39
C ASN A 54 20.61 -13.73 3.97
N PRO A 55 20.08 -14.71 3.22
CA PRO A 55 19.04 -15.63 3.69
C PRO A 55 19.40 -16.37 5.00
N ASN A 56 20.68 -16.62 5.22
CA ASN A 56 21.21 -17.31 6.41
C ASN A 56 21.51 -16.38 7.58
N SER A 57 21.24 -15.07 7.47
CA SER A 57 21.41 -14.09 8.54
C SER A 57 20.06 -13.57 9.00
N PHE A 58 19.93 -13.33 10.31
CA PHE A 58 18.73 -12.75 10.93
C PHE A 58 18.95 -11.31 11.42
N ASP A 59 20.15 -10.77 11.24
CA ASP A 59 20.50 -9.44 11.73
C ASP A 59 20.07 -8.34 10.76
N GLY A 60 19.38 -7.33 11.29
CA GLY A 60 18.96 -6.15 10.54
C GLY A 60 17.72 -6.35 9.63
N PRO A 61 17.36 -5.34 8.85
CA PRO A 61 16.18 -5.36 7.98
C PRO A 61 16.32 -6.35 6.83
N LYS A 62 15.21 -6.99 6.41
CA LYS A 62 15.17 -7.92 5.27
C LYS A 62 15.65 -7.26 3.98
N TYR A 63 15.30 -6.00 3.77
CA TYR A 63 15.71 -5.18 2.62
C TYR A 63 16.23 -3.82 3.05
N ARG A 64 17.18 -3.28 2.30
CA ARG A 64 17.62 -1.89 2.38
C ARG A 64 17.81 -1.31 0.97
N TYR A 65 17.88 0.00 0.89
CA TYR A 65 17.98 0.77 -0.35
C TYR A 65 19.21 1.67 -0.31
N GLU A 66 19.70 2.06 -1.49
CA GLU A 66 20.67 3.13 -1.57
C GLU A 66 20.06 4.45 -1.07
N THR A 67 20.87 5.24 -0.36
CA THR A 67 20.43 6.54 0.16
C THR A 67 19.97 7.45 -0.98
N GLY A 68 18.80 8.06 -0.82
CA GLY A 68 18.21 8.94 -1.82
C GLY A 68 17.41 8.24 -2.92
N SER A 69 17.36 6.89 -2.93
CA SER A 69 16.51 6.17 -3.87
C SER A 69 15.02 6.39 -3.56
N THR A 70 14.20 6.36 -4.59
CA THR A 70 12.73 6.45 -4.50
C THR A 70 12.10 5.18 -5.06
N ALA A 71 10.90 4.82 -4.58
CA ALA A 71 10.18 3.68 -5.11
C ALA A 71 10.02 3.81 -6.63
N SER A 72 10.42 2.77 -7.36
CA SER A 72 10.42 2.69 -8.82
C SER A 72 9.72 1.41 -9.28
N LEU A 73 9.30 1.36 -10.53
CA LEU A 73 8.72 0.14 -11.10
C LEU A 73 9.84 -0.78 -11.57
N PHE A 74 10.06 -1.87 -10.86
CA PHE A 74 11.05 -2.89 -11.19
C PHE A 74 10.67 -3.61 -12.48
N ASN A 75 11.63 -3.91 -13.34
CA ASN A 75 11.45 -4.53 -14.66
C ASN A 75 10.61 -3.71 -15.65
N VAL A 76 10.39 -2.43 -15.44
CA VAL A 76 9.58 -1.56 -16.32
C VAL A 76 9.99 -1.65 -17.79
N HIS A 77 11.28 -1.85 -18.07
CA HIS A 77 11.81 -1.97 -19.43
C HIS A 77 11.23 -3.15 -20.22
N THR A 78 10.70 -4.18 -19.55
CA THR A 78 10.07 -5.32 -20.22
C THR A 78 8.68 -4.98 -20.77
N LEU A 79 8.11 -3.85 -20.38
CA LEU A 79 6.77 -3.44 -20.81
C LEU A 79 6.75 -2.72 -22.17
N LYS A 80 7.92 -2.36 -22.74
CA LYS A 80 8.00 -1.57 -23.99
C LYS A 80 7.54 -2.31 -25.23
N ASP A 81 7.92 -3.56 -25.34
CA ASP A 81 7.78 -4.32 -26.61
C ASP A 81 6.76 -5.45 -26.50
N ILE A 82 5.81 -5.32 -25.56
CA ILE A 82 4.74 -6.31 -25.36
C ILE A 82 3.62 -6.08 -26.35
N ALA A 83 3.26 -7.11 -27.14
CA ALA A 83 2.12 -7.06 -28.03
C ALA A 83 0.81 -7.45 -27.30
N ASN A 84 0.65 -8.74 -26.98
CA ASN A 84 -0.59 -9.29 -26.40
C ASN A 84 -0.36 -10.14 -25.16
N GLU A 85 0.90 -10.28 -24.72
CA GLU A 85 1.24 -11.09 -23.57
C GLU A 85 0.67 -10.47 -22.29
N PRO A 86 0.17 -11.28 -21.36
CA PRO A 86 -0.28 -10.79 -20.07
C PRO A 86 0.89 -10.26 -19.23
N VAL A 87 0.62 -9.21 -18.48
CA VAL A 87 1.57 -8.62 -17.53
C VAL A 87 1.12 -8.94 -16.11
N PHE A 88 2.04 -9.44 -15.30
CA PHE A 88 1.82 -9.71 -13.89
C PHE A 88 2.45 -8.64 -13.02
N ILE A 89 1.69 -8.13 -12.05
CA ILE A 89 2.19 -7.22 -11.02
C ILE A 89 2.30 -8.01 -9.72
N CYS A 90 3.53 -8.26 -9.28
CA CYS A 90 3.84 -9.02 -8.06
C CYS A 90 4.07 -8.09 -6.87
N GLU A 91 4.13 -8.64 -5.65
CA GLU A 91 4.45 -7.87 -4.45
C GLU A 91 5.94 -7.56 -4.32
N GLY A 92 6.81 -8.52 -4.65
CA GLY A 92 8.25 -8.43 -4.49
C GLY A 92 9.07 -8.72 -5.74
N GLU A 93 10.35 -8.27 -5.73
CA GLU A 93 11.25 -8.45 -6.88
C GLU A 93 11.58 -9.92 -7.15
N LEU A 94 11.70 -10.75 -6.11
CA LEU A 94 12.00 -12.17 -6.30
C LEU A 94 10.83 -12.94 -6.88
N ASP A 95 9.59 -12.60 -6.51
CA ASP A 95 8.39 -13.18 -7.11
C ASP A 95 8.24 -12.75 -8.58
N CYS A 96 8.59 -11.50 -8.86
CA CYS A 96 8.69 -10.99 -10.21
C CYS A 96 9.72 -11.79 -11.03
N LEU A 97 10.91 -12.01 -10.51
CA LEU A 97 11.95 -12.80 -11.19
C LEU A 97 11.61 -14.29 -11.31
N LEU A 98 10.85 -14.83 -10.35
CA LEU A 98 10.31 -16.18 -10.45
C LEU A 98 9.35 -16.32 -11.64
N LEU A 99 8.39 -15.41 -11.79
CA LEU A 99 7.51 -15.42 -12.96
C LEU A 99 8.28 -15.20 -14.26
N ASN A 100 9.31 -14.34 -14.28
CA ASN A 100 10.19 -14.20 -15.45
C ASN A 100 10.91 -15.52 -15.76
N SER A 101 11.32 -16.29 -14.75
CA SER A 101 11.93 -17.62 -14.93
C SER A 101 10.97 -18.64 -15.55
N LEU A 102 9.66 -18.42 -15.37
CA LEU A 102 8.58 -19.15 -16.00
C LEU A 102 8.12 -18.52 -17.33
N SER A 103 8.94 -17.63 -17.91
CA SER A 103 8.66 -16.91 -19.17
C SER A 103 7.42 -16.01 -19.12
N GLN A 104 7.03 -15.55 -17.93
CA GLN A 104 5.95 -14.59 -17.77
C GLN A 104 6.50 -13.18 -17.60
N ILE A 105 5.85 -12.18 -18.23
CA ILE A 105 6.22 -10.77 -18.10
C ILE A 105 5.70 -10.24 -16.77
N SER A 106 6.59 -9.78 -15.93
CA SER A 106 6.21 -9.33 -14.59
C SER A 106 7.00 -8.13 -14.12
N VAL A 107 6.35 -7.30 -13.32
CA VAL A 107 6.86 -6.06 -12.71
C VAL A 107 6.44 -5.98 -11.25
N THR A 108 7.12 -5.13 -10.48
CA THR A 108 6.72 -4.83 -9.10
C THR A 108 7.15 -3.44 -8.67
N SER A 109 6.51 -2.90 -7.63
CA SER A 109 7.00 -1.69 -6.96
C SER A 109 8.15 -2.03 -6.01
N THR A 110 9.31 -1.39 -6.17
CA THR A 110 10.47 -1.65 -5.30
C THR A 110 10.24 -1.34 -3.82
N GLY A 111 9.23 -0.54 -3.49
CA GLY A 111 8.91 -0.16 -2.12
C GLY A 111 7.95 -1.11 -1.38
N GLY A 112 7.49 -2.20 -2.03
CA GLY A 112 6.52 -3.15 -1.47
C GLY A 112 5.07 -2.78 -1.76
N SER A 113 4.13 -3.56 -1.20
CA SER A 113 2.70 -3.58 -1.54
C SER A 113 1.99 -2.22 -1.53
N GLY A 114 2.37 -1.34 -0.61
CA GLY A 114 1.72 -0.02 -0.44
C GLY A 114 2.25 1.10 -1.34
N THR A 115 3.27 0.89 -2.18
CA THR A 115 4.03 1.96 -2.82
C THR A 115 3.80 2.11 -4.32
N PHE A 116 2.87 1.35 -4.90
CA PHE A 116 2.50 1.50 -6.30
C PHE A 116 1.95 2.90 -6.58
N ARG A 117 2.43 3.56 -7.65
CA ARG A 117 2.16 4.98 -7.94
C ARG A 117 1.16 5.15 -9.07
N PRO A 118 0.26 6.17 -8.99
CA PRO A 118 -0.72 6.45 -10.04
C PRO A 118 -0.11 6.75 -11.42
N GLU A 119 1.07 7.40 -11.47
CA GLU A 119 1.77 7.74 -12.70
C GLU A 119 2.27 6.52 -13.49
N TRP A 120 2.40 5.36 -12.85
CA TRP A 120 2.78 4.13 -13.55
C TRP A 120 1.66 3.50 -14.36
N ARG A 121 0.43 3.96 -14.20
CA ARG A 121 -0.74 3.47 -14.94
C ARG A 121 -0.52 3.45 -16.45
N ASP A 122 0.15 4.44 -16.99
CA ASP A 122 0.31 4.62 -18.43
C ASP A 122 1.12 3.49 -19.08
N TYR A 123 2.01 2.83 -18.33
CA TYR A 123 2.72 1.63 -18.80
C TYR A 123 1.80 0.43 -19.07
N PHE A 124 0.57 0.44 -18.55
CA PHE A 124 -0.39 -0.68 -18.63
C PHE A 124 -1.58 -0.41 -19.55
N ILE A 125 -1.60 0.73 -20.24
CA ILE A 125 -2.68 1.04 -21.20
C ILE A 125 -2.68 0.02 -22.33
N GLY A 126 -3.86 -0.56 -22.61
CA GLY A 126 -4.05 -1.56 -23.66
C GLY A 126 -3.52 -2.96 -23.35
N LYS A 127 -2.97 -3.19 -22.15
CA LYS A 127 -2.42 -4.49 -21.75
C LYS A 127 -3.40 -5.29 -20.90
N THR A 128 -3.35 -6.62 -21.01
CA THR A 128 -4.00 -7.52 -20.06
C THR A 128 -3.15 -7.60 -18.81
N VAL A 129 -3.69 -7.17 -17.66
CA VAL A 129 -2.93 -7.04 -16.40
C VAL A 129 -3.53 -7.93 -15.35
N TYR A 130 -2.66 -8.69 -14.68
CA TYR A 130 -2.95 -9.49 -13.50
C TYR A 130 -2.15 -8.99 -12.30
N ILE A 131 -2.77 -8.97 -11.14
CA ILE A 131 -2.13 -8.63 -9.87
C ILE A 131 -2.08 -9.91 -9.05
N VAL A 132 -0.90 -10.29 -8.59
CA VAL A 132 -0.71 -11.45 -7.71
C VAL A 132 0.20 -11.05 -6.56
N TYR A 133 -0.39 -10.85 -5.41
CA TYR A 133 0.26 -10.43 -4.17
C TYR A 133 0.16 -11.53 -3.12
N ASP A 134 0.91 -11.38 -2.05
CA ASP A 134 0.95 -12.33 -0.96
C ASP A 134 -0.43 -12.57 -0.35
N LYS A 135 -0.65 -13.77 0.14
CA LYS A 135 -1.91 -14.23 0.75
C LYS A 135 -2.04 -13.74 2.21
N ASP A 136 -1.81 -12.46 2.42
CA ASP A 136 -1.97 -11.82 3.73
C ASP A 136 -2.70 -10.48 3.63
N GLU A 137 -2.94 -9.84 4.77
CA GLU A 137 -3.69 -8.58 4.82
C GLU A 137 -2.98 -7.44 4.07
N ALA A 138 -1.64 -7.40 4.12
CA ALA A 138 -0.84 -6.37 3.44
C ALA A 138 -0.89 -6.55 1.92
N GLY A 139 -0.76 -7.81 1.45
CA GLY A 139 -0.87 -8.17 0.06
C GLY A 139 -2.26 -7.86 -0.51
N TYR A 140 -3.34 -8.22 0.18
CA TYR A 140 -4.70 -7.87 -0.27
C TYR A 140 -4.93 -6.36 -0.35
N LYS A 141 -4.50 -5.59 0.65
CA LYS A 141 -4.57 -4.11 0.61
C LYS A 141 -3.75 -3.53 -0.53
N GLY A 142 -2.55 -4.07 -0.75
CA GLY A 142 -1.68 -3.69 -1.86
C GLY A 142 -2.31 -3.97 -3.22
N ALA A 143 -2.85 -5.17 -3.43
CA ALA A 143 -3.53 -5.56 -4.66
C ALA A 143 -4.73 -4.66 -4.98
N MET A 144 -5.54 -4.33 -3.97
CA MET A 144 -6.65 -3.37 -4.12
C MET A 144 -6.17 -1.99 -4.53
N LYS A 145 -5.07 -1.51 -3.92
CA LYS A 145 -4.48 -0.22 -4.30
C LYS A 145 -4.03 -0.22 -5.76
N VAL A 146 -3.36 -1.27 -6.22
CA VAL A 146 -2.96 -1.41 -7.62
C VAL A 146 -4.19 -1.43 -8.52
N GLN A 147 -5.23 -2.22 -8.20
CA GLN A 147 -6.46 -2.27 -8.99
C GLN A 147 -7.19 -0.92 -9.00
N SER A 148 -7.18 -0.14 -7.92
CA SER A 148 -7.75 1.21 -7.92
C SER A 148 -7.04 2.17 -8.89
N ILE A 149 -5.76 1.92 -9.18
CA ILE A 149 -4.95 2.67 -10.15
C ILE A 149 -5.13 2.12 -11.58
N ILE A 150 -5.23 0.80 -11.71
CA ILE A 150 -5.41 0.07 -12.98
C ILE A 150 -6.74 -0.71 -12.93
N PRO A 151 -7.91 -0.06 -13.13
CA PRO A 151 -9.22 -0.67 -12.88
C PRO A 151 -9.52 -1.93 -13.68
N GLN A 152 -8.89 -2.09 -14.86
CA GLN A 152 -9.05 -3.28 -15.71
C GLN A 152 -8.20 -4.48 -15.23
N ALA A 153 -7.26 -4.28 -14.30
CA ALA A 153 -6.43 -5.37 -13.80
C ALA A 153 -7.27 -6.37 -12.99
N LYS A 154 -6.96 -7.66 -13.17
CA LYS A 154 -7.59 -8.75 -12.43
C LYS A 154 -6.71 -9.20 -11.30
N ILE A 155 -7.28 -9.38 -10.12
CA ILE A 155 -6.55 -9.93 -8.96
C ILE A 155 -6.63 -11.46 -9.01
N ILE A 156 -5.48 -12.11 -8.99
CA ILE A 156 -5.34 -13.55 -8.77
C ILE A 156 -5.13 -13.78 -7.27
N LEU A 157 -6.00 -14.58 -6.68
CA LEU A 157 -5.89 -14.97 -5.27
C LEU A 157 -5.15 -16.30 -5.16
N LEU A 158 -4.06 -16.32 -4.43
CA LEU A 158 -3.36 -17.57 -4.11
C LEU A 158 -4.23 -18.47 -3.23
N PRO A 159 -4.22 -19.81 -3.43
CA PRO A 159 -5.07 -20.73 -2.68
C PRO A 159 -4.84 -20.64 -1.17
N ARG A 160 -5.92 -20.68 -0.40
CA ARG A 160 -5.86 -20.59 1.06
C ARG A 160 -5.12 -21.78 1.68
N GLU A 161 -5.29 -22.95 1.08
CA GLU A 161 -4.81 -24.25 1.56
C GLU A 161 -3.31 -24.45 1.30
N MET A 162 -2.70 -23.64 0.42
CA MET A 162 -1.26 -23.72 0.14
C MET A 162 -0.45 -23.43 1.41
N LYS A 163 0.70 -24.06 1.54
CA LYS A 163 1.69 -23.74 2.56
C LYS A 163 2.34 -22.39 2.20
N GLY A 164 2.62 -21.56 3.21
CA GLY A 164 3.20 -20.25 3.01
C GLY A 164 2.25 -19.22 2.42
N ASN A 165 2.76 -18.11 1.93
CA ASN A 165 1.97 -16.93 1.57
C ASN A 165 2.30 -16.32 0.21
N ASP A 166 3.48 -16.57 -0.36
CA ASP A 166 3.97 -15.91 -1.57
C ASP A 166 3.97 -16.83 -2.81
N LEU A 167 4.31 -16.27 -3.96
CA LEU A 167 4.42 -17.02 -5.21
C LEU A 167 5.49 -18.11 -5.17
N THR A 168 6.59 -17.88 -4.44
CA THR A 168 7.62 -18.90 -4.27
C THR A 168 7.04 -20.12 -3.55
N ASP A 169 6.30 -19.90 -2.48
CA ASP A 169 5.63 -20.97 -1.73
C ASP A 169 4.63 -21.73 -2.62
N TYR A 170 3.87 -21.00 -3.45
CA TYR A 170 2.91 -21.62 -4.39
C TYR A 170 3.61 -22.56 -5.38
N PHE A 171 4.69 -22.12 -5.99
CA PHE A 171 5.41 -22.89 -7.01
C PHE A 171 6.31 -24.01 -6.45
N GLN A 172 6.38 -24.19 -5.11
CA GLN A 172 7.00 -25.40 -4.53
C GLN A 172 6.18 -26.66 -4.85
N ASP A 173 4.86 -26.55 -4.85
CA ASP A 173 3.94 -27.70 -4.99
C ASP A 173 3.09 -27.63 -6.28
N HIS A 174 3.17 -26.55 -7.08
CA HIS A 174 2.34 -26.33 -8.26
C HIS A 174 3.18 -25.91 -9.48
N ILE A 175 2.64 -26.19 -10.65
CA ILE A 175 3.25 -25.79 -11.94
C ILE A 175 2.52 -24.59 -12.56
N LEU A 176 3.11 -23.97 -13.58
CA LEU A 176 2.54 -22.81 -14.27
C LEU A 176 1.13 -23.11 -14.86
N ALA A 177 0.89 -24.33 -15.30
CA ALA A 177 -0.43 -24.72 -15.81
C ALA A 177 -1.52 -24.68 -14.73
N ASP A 178 -1.17 -24.91 -13.45
CA ASP A 178 -2.11 -24.80 -12.34
C ASP A 178 -2.32 -23.34 -11.94
N PHE A 179 -1.27 -22.53 -12.02
CA PHE A 179 -1.37 -21.08 -11.80
C PHE A 179 -2.37 -20.41 -12.75
N PHE A 180 -2.39 -20.78 -14.02
CA PHE A 180 -3.36 -20.26 -14.98
C PHE A 180 -4.80 -20.75 -14.81
N LYS A 181 -5.02 -21.74 -13.95
CA LYS A 181 -6.37 -22.19 -13.54
C LYS A 181 -6.93 -21.39 -12.37
N LEU A 182 -6.07 -20.62 -11.67
CA LEU A 182 -6.51 -19.78 -10.57
C LEU A 182 -7.50 -18.74 -11.05
N ASP A 183 -8.51 -18.50 -10.24
CA ASP A 183 -9.54 -17.52 -10.55
C ASP A 183 -8.93 -16.10 -10.50
N ALA A 184 -9.16 -15.36 -11.57
CA ALA A 184 -8.68 -14.01 -11.74
C ALA A 184 -9.87 -13.05 -11.92
N GLN A 185 -10.14 -12.25 -10.89
CA GLN A 185 -11.32 -11.39 -10.82
C GLN A 185 -10.97 -9.90 -10.78
N THR A 186 -11.85 -9.10 -11.36
CA THR A 186 -11.88 -7.66 -11.13
C THR A 186 -12.90 -7.38 -10.03
N TYR A 187 -12.43 -6.86 -8.91
CA TYR A 187 -13.32 -6.46 -7.82
C TYR A 187 -13.82 -5.03 -8.03
N PRO A 188 -15.02 -4.69 -7.52
CA PRO A 188 -15.61 -3.36 -7.66
C PRO A 188 -14.94 -2.36 -6.69
N ILE A 189 -13.66 -2.08 -6.91
CA ILE A 189 -12.89 -1.14 -6.10
C ILE A 189 -12.81 0.19 -6.83
N PRO A 190 -13.36 1.28 -6.25
CA PRO A 190 -13.35 2.57 -6.91
C PRO A 190 -11.93 3.12 -7.04
N ARG A 191 -11.68 3.86 -8.11
CA ARG A 191 -10.45 4.62 -8.25
C ARG A 191 -10.38 5.69 -7.16
N GLU A 192 -9.31 5.68 -6.37
CA GLU A 192 -9.03 6.77 -5.45
C GLU A 192 -8.65 8.04 -6.22
N PRO A 193 -9.23 9.19 -5.87
CA PRO A 193 -8.77 10.47 -6.40
C PRO A 193 -7.36 10.76 -5.87
N SER A 194 -6.56 11.55 -6.61
CA SER A 194 -5.22 11.99 -6.22
C SER A 194 -5.18 12.89 -4.97
N GLY A 195 -6.34 13.15 -4.38
CA GLY A 195 -6.56 13.91 -3.16
C GLY A 195 -8.04 14.05 -2.89
N VAL A 196 -8.42 14.72 -1.82
CA VAL A 196 -9.85 15.00 -1.55
C VAL A 196 -10.37 15.97 -2.59
N PRO A 197 -11.39 15.60 -3.40
CA PRO A 197 -11.97 16.51 -4.40
C PRO A 197 -12.48 17.79 -3.75
N LYS A 198 -12.15 18.93 -4.34
CA LYS A 198 -12.57 20.25 -3.85
C LYS A 198 -14.00 20.59 -4.28
N GLU A 199 -14.43 20.07 -5.43
CA GLU A 199 -15.77 20.29 -5.94
C GLU A 199 -16.77 19.31 -5.33
N LYS A 200 -17.89 19.86 -4.84
CA LYS A 200 -18.94 19.05 -4.20
C LYS A 200 -19.49 17.96 -5.11
N LYS A 201 -19.62 18.23 -6.42
CA LYS A 201 -20.14 17.27 -7.41
C LYS A 201 -19.18 16.08 -7.56
N GLU A 202 -17.88 16.35 -7.69
CA GLU A 202 -16.85 15.31 -7.78
C GLU A 202 -16.78 14.47 -6.51
N LEU A 203 -16.81 15.15 -5.34
CA LEU A 203 -16.79 14.46 -4.06
C LEU A 203 -18.02 13.57 -3.87
N LYS A 204 -19.20 14.01 -4.34
CA LYS A 204 -20.40 13.17 -4.32
C LYS A 204 -20.22 11.93 -5.17
N THR A 205 -19.67 12.06 -6.37
CA THR A 205 -19.39 10.92 -7.26
C THR A 205 -18.45 9.91 -6.59
N VAL A 206 -17.41 10.37 -5.89
CA VAL A 206 -16.50 9.50 -5.13
C VAL A 206 -17.24 8.78 -4.00
N VAL A 207 -18.05 9.49 -3.22
CA VAL A 207 -18.87 8.90 -2.14
C VAL A 207 -19.80 7.83 -2.68
N ASP A 208 -20.52 8.13 -3.75
CA ASP A 208 -21.48 7.21 -4.37
C ASP A 208 -20.77 5.96 -4.94
N SER A 209 -19.58 6.11 -5.54
CA SER A 209 -18.80 4.98 -6.06
C SER A 209 -18.32 4.03 -4.95
N PHE A 210 -17.81 4.55 -3.83
CA PHE A 210 -17.41 3.70 -2.70
C PHE A 210 -18.60 3.04 -2.01
N ARG A 211 -19.75 3.69 -1.99
CA ARG A 211 -21.00 3.08 -1.49
C ARG A 211 -21.44 1.92 -2.37
N SER A 212 -21.51 2.13 -3.70
CA SER A 212 -21.86 1.07 -4.66
C SER A 212 -20.94 -0.13 -4.52
N SER A 213 -19.63 0.13 -4.40
CA SER A 213 -18.65 -0.94 -4.22
C SER A 213 -18.85 -1.74 -2.94
N CYS A 214 -19.25 -1.09 -1.84
CA CYS A 214 -19.61 -1.83 -0.62
C CYS A 214 -20.80 -2.77 -0.85
N ASP A 215 -21.82 -2.31 -1.56
CA ASP A 215 -23.01 -3.12 -1.83
C ASP A 215 -22.66 -4.30 -2.76
N GLU A 216 -21.91 -4.07 -3.82
CA GLU A 216 -21.44 -5.11 -4.75
C GLU A 216 -20.53 -6.14 -4.08
N LEU A 217 -19.55 -5.71 -3.25
CA LEU A 217 -18.69 -6.62 -2.49
C LEU A 217 -19.48 -7.47 -1.48
N MET A 218 -20.57 -6.93 -0.92
CA MET A 218 -21.45 -7.69 -0.03
C MET A 218 -22.18 -8.79 -0.80
N GLU A 219 -22.64 -8.55 -2.02
CA GLU A 219 -23.27 -9.57 -2.87
C GLU A 219 -22.26 -10.64 -3.29
N ILE A 220 -21.06 -10.26 -3.73
CA ILE A 220 -19.98 -11.20 -4.03
C ILE A 220 -19.67 -12.07 -2.81
N LYS A 221 -19.60 -11.46 -1.64
CA LYS A 221 -19.35 -12.19 -0.38
C LYS A 221 -20.44 -13.21 -0.06
N LYS A 222 -21.71 -12.89 -0.29
CA LYS A 222 -22.83 -13.85 -0.12
C LYS A 222 -22.69 -15.03 -1.07
N ASP A 223 -22.32 -14.80 -2.33
CA ASP A 223 -22.09 -15.86 -3.31
C ASP A 223 -20.95 -16.78 -2.89
N PHE A 224 -19.80 -16.21 -2.48
CA PHE A 224 -18.67 -16.99 -1.95
C PHE A 224 -19.06 -17.82 -0.74
N PHE A 225 -19.80 -17.23 0.19
CA PHE A 225 -20.28 -17.93 1.39
C PHE A 225 -21.21 -19.10 1.04
N SER A 226 -22.12 -18.92 0.08
CA SER A 226 -23.04 -19.98 -0.39
C SER A 226 -22.27 -21.16 -1.02
N LYS A 227 -21.15 -20.88 -1.67
CA LYS A 227 -20.25 -21.88 -2.27
C LYS A 227 -19.22 -22.44 -1.29
N ARG A 228 -19.29 -22.09 -0.02
CA ARG A 228 -18.32 -22.45 1.04
C ARG A 228 -16.88 -22.03 0.74
N LEU A 229 -16.69 -20.93 -0.04
CA LEU A 229 -15.40 -20.35 -0.36
C LEU A 229 -14.98 -19.37 0.75
N SER A 230 -13.68 -19.14 0.85
CA SER A 230 -13.14 -18.17 1.81
C SER A 230 -13.54 -16.75 1.47
N THR A 231 -13.95 -15.96 2.48
CA THR A 231 -14.35 -14.57 2.31
C THR A 231 -13.37 -13.56 2.92
N ILE A 232 -12.24 -14.02 3.46
CA ILE A 232 -11.29 -13.15 4.18
C ILE A 232 -10.84 -11.96 3.34
N HIS A 233 -10.46 -12.20 2.08
CA HIS A 233 -10.07 -11.13 1.16
C HIS A 233 -11.21 -10.13 0.90
N LEU A 234 -12.45 -10.64 0.81
CA LEU A 234 -13.65 -9.79 0.64
C LEU A 234 -13.94 -8.96 1.89
N ASP A 235 -13.66 -9.50 3.08
CA ASP A 235 -13.78 -8.74 4.34
C ASP A 235 -12.79 -7.58 4.40
N ILE A 236 -11.56 -7.81 3.96
CA ILE A 236 -10.53 -6.78 3.88
C ILE A 236 -10.91 -5.71 2.85
N MET A 237 -11.35 -6.12 1.66
CA MET A 237 -11.81 -5.23 0.60
C MET A 237 -13.01 -4.38 1.06
N LEU A 238 -13.97 -5.02 1.71
CA LEU A 238 -15.16 -4.36 2.23
C LEU A 238 -14.81 -3.35 3.33
N HIS A 239 -13.91 -3.70 4.24
CA HIS A 239 -13.41 -2.79 5.26
C HIS A 239 -12.73 -1.57 4.64
N TYR A 240 -11.88 -1.77 3.63
CA TYR A 240 -11.24 -0.69 2.89
C TYR A 240 -12.28 0.25 2.25
N CYS A 241 -13.22 -0.29 1.48
CA CYS A 241 -14.25 0.52 0.82
C CYS A 241 -15.14 1.27 1.83
N LYS A 242 -15.53 0.63 2.95
CA LYS A 242 -16.29 1.28 4.03
C LYS A 242 -15.53 2.44 4.66
N THR A 243 -14.26 2.25 4.98
CA THR A 243 -13.41 3.30 5.56
C THR A 243 -13.29 4.50 4.60
N ARG A 244 -13.13 4.25 3.31
CA ARG A 244 -13.06 5.31 2.29
C ARG A 244 -14.41 6.01 2.12
N TYR A 245 -15.49 5.25 2.05
CA TYR A 245 -16.85 5.80 2.02
C TYR A 245 -17.08 6.75 3.19
N GLU A 246 -16.78 6.32 4.41
CA GLU A 246 -16.98 7.14 5.62
C GLU A 246 -16.13 8.41 5.57
N THR A 247 -14.86 8.30 5.17
CA THR A 247 -13.94 9.43 5.04
C THR A 247 -14.49 10.49 4.08
N TYR A 248 -14.81 10.11 2.85
CA TYR A 248 -15.29 11.04 1.84
C TYR A 248 -16.70 11.56 2.15
N ASN A 249 -17.58 10.72 2.71
CA ASN A 249 -18.93 11.10 3.10
C ASN A 249 -18.95 12.14 4.23
N ASN A 250 -18.03 12.04 5.20
CA ASN A 250 -17.88 13.04 6.25
C ASN A 250 -17.45 14.39 5.67
N VAL A 251 -16.50 14.41 4.74
CA VAL A 251 -16.13 15.64 4.03
C VAL A 251 -17.30 16.19 3.21
N TYR A 252 -18.03 15.33 2.48
CA TYR A 252 -19.21 15.72 1.72
C TYR A 252 -20.31 16.31 2.60
N LYS A 253 -20.59 15.70 3.75
CA LYS A 253 -21.54 16.22 4.74
C LYS A 253 -21.09 17.57 5.29
N SER A 254 -19.82 17.75 5.59
CA SER A 254 -19.28 19.04 6.07
C SER A 254 -19.45 20.15 5.05
N LEU A 255 -19.30 19.86 3.75
CA LEU A 255 -19.55 20.81 2.67
C LEU A 255 -21.06 21.11 2.47
N ASN A 256 -21.94 20.16 2.82
CA ASN A 256 -23.39 20.36 2.76
C ASN A 256 -23.92 21.16 3.95
N ASN A 257 -23.29 21.01 5.10
CA ASN A 257 -23.68 21.73 6.32
C ASN A 257 -23.20 23.20 6.32
N LYS A 258 -23.23 23.90 5.18
CA LYS A 258 -23.11 25.37 5.11
C LYS A 258 -24.24 26.10 5.88
N LYS A 259 -24.93 25.44 6.79
CA LYS A 259 -25.73 26.01 7.86
C LYS A 259 -25.03 25.98 9.21
N TYR A 260 -23.72 26.10 9.27
CA TYR A 260 -23.08 26.69 10.42
C TYR A 260 -23.21 28.21 10.35
N LYS A 261 -24.45 28.70 10.35
CA LYS A 261 -24.78 29.98 10.93
C LYS A 261 -24.64 29.80 12.45
N GLY A 262 -23.47 30.10 12.97
CA GLY A 262 -23.26 30.02 14.40
C GLY A 262 -21.82 30.05 14.84
N PHE A 263 -20.86 29.96 13.94
CA PHE A 263 -19.55 30.47 14.24
C PHE A 263 -19.55 31.97 13.94
N SER A 264 -19.86 32.76 14.97
CA SER A 264 -19.25 34.10 15.05
C SER A 264 -17.76 33.81 14.97
N ASP A 265 -17.12 34.34 13.95
CA ASP A 265 -15.74 34.17 13.57
C ASP A 265 -14.78 34.46 14.74
N ASN A 266 -14.64 33.56 15.67
CA ASN A 266 -13.48 33.54 16.55
C ASN A 266 -12.38 32.73 15.88
N ARG A 267 -11.92 33.19 14.73
CA ARG A 267 -10.66 32.74 14.10
C ARG A 267 -9.52 32.68 15.14
N SER A 268 -9.57 33.58 16.14
CA SER A 268 -8.66 33.60 17.28
C SER A 268 -8.73 32.36 18.14
N ASP A 269 -9.91 31.81 18.44
CA ASP A 269 -10.07 30.63 19.29
C ASP A 269 -9.55 29.35 18.62
N VAL A 270 -9.83 29.19 17.31
CA VAL A 270 -9.32 28.06 16.53
C VAL A 270 -7.80 28.13 16.42
N ILE A 271 -7.22 29.31 16.21
CA ILE A 271 -5.78 29.52 16.18
C ILE A 271 -5.18 29.20 17.55
N ALA A 272 -5.76 29.75 18.61
CA ALA A 272 -5.30 29.51 19.97
C ALA A 272 -5.39 28.02 20.36
N ALA A 273 -6.45 27.31 19.97
CA ALA A 273 -6.58 25.87 20.20
C ALA A 273 -5.51 25.05 19.47
N LYS A 274 -5.16 25.44 18.24
CA LYS A 274 -4.07 24.78 17.48
C LYS A 274 -2.68 25.04 18.05
N GLU A 275 -2.48 26.15 18.74
CA GLU A 275 -1.22 26.49 19.39
C GLU A 275 -1.00 25.70 20.71
N VAL A 276 -2.07 25.19 21.33
CA VAL A 276 -1.93 24.33 22.51
C VAL A 276 -1.14 23.08 22.17
N PRO A 277 -0.04 22.75 22.87
CA PRO A 277 0.82 21.62 22.54
C PRO A 277 0.05 20.29 22.55
N ILE A 278 0.19 19.50 21.49
CA ILE A 278 -0.37 18.13 21.43
C ILE A 278 0.15 17.24 22.55
N THR A 279 1.36 17.53 23.04
CA THR A 279 1.96 16.82 24.17
C THR A 279 1.17 16.95 25.48
N ASN A 280 0.21 17.86 25.56
CA ASN A 280 -0.73 17.95 26.68
C ASN A 280 -1.79 16.83 26.66
N PHE A 281 -1.96 16.17 25.51
CA PHE A 281 -3.03 15.17 25.29
C PHE A 281 -2.45 13.78 24.98
N ILE A 282 -1.24 13.71 24.45
CA ILE A 282 -0.56 12.45 24.08
C ILE A 282 0.86 12.43 24.64
N ASN A 283 1.21 11.31 25.31
CA ASN A 283 2.58 11.05 25.74
C ASN A 283 3.39 10.46 24.60
N PHE A 284 4.49 11.10 24.26
CA PHE A 284 5.44 10.62 23.26
C PHE A 284 6.69 10.06 23.96
N ASN A 285 7.29 9.03 23.39
CA ASN A 285 8.56 8.52 23.87
C ASN A 285 9.71 9.52 23.57
N TYR A 286 10.92 9.22 24.04
CA TYR A 286 12.10 10.10 23.88
C TYR A 286 12.47 10.37 22.41
N ASN A 287 12.06 9.53 21.45
CA ASN A 287 12.25 9.73 20.03
C ASN A 287 11.09 10.52 19.36
N GLY A 288 10.09 10.94 20.14
CA GLY A 288 8.93 11.67 19.67
C GLY A 288 7.85 10.80 19.00
N PHE A 289 7.81 9.49 19.29
CA PHE A 289 6.79 8.59 18.79
C PHE A 289 5.78 8.17 19.87
N ALA A 290 4.53 7.96 19.45
CA ALA A 290 3.44 7.40 20.24
C ALA A 290 2.67 6.36 19.45
N GLN A 291 1.85 5.56 20.11
CA GLN A 291 0.87 4.71 19.43
C GLN A 291 -0.15 5.57 18.70
N CYS A 292 -0.56 5.12 17.52
CA CYS A 292 -1.52 5.86 16.71
C CYS A 292 -2.91 5.84 17.34
N ILE A 293 -3.55 7.01 17.36
CA ILE A 293 -4.92 7.14 17.86
C ILE A 293 -5.98 6.82 16.77
N TRP A 294 -5.57 6.68 15.51
CA TRP A 294 -6.47 6.41 14.38
C TRP A 294 -6.51 4.95 13.95
N HIS A 295 -5.51 4.12 14.34
CA HIS A 295 -5.50 2.67 14.07
C HIS A 295 -4.80 1.93 15.22
N ASN A 296 -5.13 0.64 15.37
CA ASN A 296 -4.48 -0.21 16.37
C ASN A 296 -3.10 -0.64 15.91
N GLU A 297 -2.12 -0.51 16.79
CA GLU A 297 -0.74 -0.94 16.57
C GLU A 297 -0.05 -1.31 17.90
N ASN A 298 0.94 -2.19 17.83
CA ASN A 298 1.72 -2.59 19.02
C ASN A 298 2.98 -1.73 19.22
N ILE A 299 3.49 -1.11 18.16
CA ILE A 299 4.69 -0.26 18.18
C ILE A 299 4.28 1.11 17.66
N GLY A 300 4.57 2.16 18.43
CA GLY A 300 4.16 3.52 18.08
C GLY A 300 4.76 4.01 16.76
N SER A 301 3.90 4.32 15.79
CA SER A 301 4.27 4.87 14.48
C SER A 301 3.83 6.32 14.26
N MET A 302 3.12 6.91 15.21
CA MET A 302 2.67 8.29 15.14
C MET A 302 3.74 9.23 15.74
N LYS A 303 4.30 10.12 14.91
CA LYS A 303 5.38 11.04 15.28
C LYS A 303 4.85 12.45 15.50
N TYR A 304 5.32 13.07 16.56
CA TYR A 304 5.11 14.49 16.83
C TYR A 304 6.06 15.36 16.00
N ASN A 305 5.51 16.36 15.35
CA ASN A 305 6.23 17.40 14.62
C ASN A 305 6.46 18.59 15.55
N LYS A 306 7.72 18.79 15.96
CA LYS A 306 8.10 19.87 16.87
C LYS A 306 7.78 21.27 16.30
N PRO A 307 7.73 22.31 17.15
CA PRO A 307 7.41 23.69 16.72
C PRO A 307 8.29 24.22 15.58
N GLU A 308 9.55 23.78 15.49
CA GLU A 308 10.51 24.23 14.46
C GLU A 308 10.36 23.50 13.12
N SER A 309 9.43 22.55 13.02
CA SER A 309 9.21 21.77 11.81
C SER A 309 8.40 22.54 10.77
N LYS A 310 8.40 22.06 9.52
CA LYS A 310 7.57 22.60 8.43
C LYS A 310 6.06 22.61 8.77
N TYR A 311 5.63 21.68 9.61
CA TYR A 311 4.24 21.55 10.07
C TYR A 311 4.24 21.50 11.60
N PRO A 312 4.35 22.69 12.28
CA PRO A 312 4.51 22.77 13.71
C PRO A 312 3.27 22.23 14.44
N ASN A 313 3.50 21.68 15.63
CA ASN A 313 2.45 21.20 16.53
C ASN A 313 1.41 20.31 15.84
N THR A 314 1.87 19.38 15.02
CA THR A 314 1.05 18.35 14.38
C THR A 314 1.60 16.96 14.66
N VAL A 315 0.80 15.94 14.41
CA VAL A 315 1.25 14.55 14.42
C VAL A 315 1.07 13.94 13.04
N LYS A 316 1.96 13.02 12.68
CA LYS A 316 1.85 12.18 11.49
C LYS A 316 2.07 10.73 11.87
N CYS A 317 1.12 9.90 11.54
CA CYS A 317 1.28 8.44 11.63
C CYS A 317 1.93 7.89 10.36
N TYR A 318 3.05 7.19 10.51
CA TYR A 318 3.73 6.54 9.38
C TYR A 318 3.12 5.17 9.04
N GLY A 319 2.32 4.58 9.95
CA GLY A 319 1.60 3.35 9.71
C GLY A 319 0.36 3.54 8.82
N CYS A 320 -0.53 4.48 9.18
CA CYS A 320 -1.78 4.71 8.43
C CYS A 320 -1.80 5.98 7.58
N GLY A 321 -0.73 6.82 7.64
CA GLY A 321 -0.63 8.06 6.87
C GLY A 321 -1.43 9.25 7.41
N MET A 322 -2.22 9.06 8.48
CA MET A 322 -3.02 10.14 9.07
C MET A 322 -2.13 11.24 9.64
N MET A 323 -2.58 12.48 9.44
CA MET A 323 -2.02 13.69 10.05
C MET A 323 -3.11 14.44 10.77
N GLY A 324 -2.75 15.12 11.86
CA GLY A 324 -3.69 15.95 12.59
C GLY A 324 -3.00 17.02 13.43
N ASP A 325 -3.72 18.11 13.69
CA ASP A 325 -3.35 19.14 14.66
C ASP A 325 -3.95 18.83 16.05
N THR A 326 -3.78 19.73 17.00
CA THR A 326 -4.29 19.55 18.37
C THR A 326 -5.80 19.33 18.41
N ILE A 327 -6.55 19.99 17.53
CA ILE A 327 -8.02 19.84 17.49
C ILE A 327 -8.38 18.46 16.99
N ASP A 328 -7.76 17.99 15.89
CA ASP A 328 -8.00 16.65 15.34
C ASP A 328 -7.68 15.55 16.36
N VAL A 329 -6.60 15.72 17.11
CA VAL A 329 -6.20 14.80 18.16
C VAL A 329 -7.23 14.74 19.28
N VAL A 330 -7.71 15.88 19.77
CA VAL A 330 -8.70 15.95 20.85
C VAL A 330 -10.05 15.40 20.36
N MET A 331 -10.48 15.73 19.16
CA MET A 331 -11.70 15.17 18.54
C MET A 331 -11.63 13.63 18.55
N LYS A 332 -10.47 13.08 18.16
CA LYS A 332 -10.31 11.62 18.09
C LYS A 332 -10.21 10.93 19.44
N LEU A 333 -9.49 11.52 20.40
CA LEU A 333 -9.27 10.93 21.73
C LEU A 333 -10.54 10.89 22.57
N TYR A 334 -11.37 11.93 22.47
CA TYR A 334 -12.53 12.12 23.35
C TYR A 334 -13.88 11.97 22.64
N ASP A 335 -13.86 11.61 21.34
CA ASP A 335 -15.06 11.52 20.49
C ASP A 335 -15.88 12.83 20.51
N TYR A 336 -15.17 13.97 20.41
CA TYR A 336 -15.76 15.28 20.42
C TYR A 336 -15.98 15.78 18.98
N ASP A 337 -17.06 16.58 18.80
CA ASP A 337 -17.17 17.41 17.61
C ASP A 337 -16.16 18.59 17.66
N PHE A 338 -15.99 19.28 16.55
CA PHE A 338 -15.02 20.38 16.42
C PHE A 338 -15.20 21.47 17.48
N THR A 339 -16.43 21.91 17.70
CA THR A 339 -16.76 22.98 18.65
C THR A 339 -16.42 22.57 20.08
N LYS A 340 -16.83 21.37 20.46
CA LYS A 340 -16.57 20.81 21.78
C LYS A 340 -15.07 20.61 22.01
N ALA A 341 -14.35 20.18 20.97
CA ALA A 341 -12.90 20.01 21.04
C ALA A 341 -12.19 21.37 21.26
N VAL A 342 -12.54 22.40 20.48
CA VAL A 342 -11.99 23.76 20.65
C VAL A 342 -12.26 24.31 22.04
N ASN A 343 -13.50 24.20 22.53
CA ASN A 343 -13.86 24.67 23.86
C ASN A 343 -13.13 23.91 24.96
N PHE A 344 -13.00 22.60 24.82
CA PHE A 344 -12.27 21.74 25.75
C PHE A 344 -10.79 22.12 25.83
N ILE A 345 -10.13 22.30 24.67
CA ILE A 345 -8.72 22.67 24.57
C ILE A 345 -8.48 24.04 25.26
N LEU A 346 -9.39 24.98 25.10
CA LEU A 346 -9.27 26.33 25.65
C LEU A 346 -9.87 26.47 27.06
N ASN A 347 -10.32 25.36 27.70
CA ASN A 347 -11.02 25.37 28.99
C ASN A 347 -12.21 26.35 29.04
N LYS A 348 -12.91 26.51 27.90
CA LYS A 348 -14.13 27.33 27.82
C LYS A 348 -15.35 26.47 28.20
N LYS A 349 -16.17 27.01 29.07
CA LYS A 349 -17.43 26.38 29.52
C LYS A 349 -18.53 26.51 28.48
#